data_8cdbdce5597801db011312eb65c9b339
#
_entry.id   8cdbdce5597801db011312eb65c9b339
#
_cell.length_a   1.000
_cell.length_b   1.000
_cell.length_c   1.000
_cell.angle_alpha   90.00
_cell.angle_beta   90.00
_cell.angle_gamma   90.00
#
_symmetry.space_group_name_H-M   'P 1'
#
loop_
_entity.id
_entity.type
_entity.pdbx_description
1 polymer ?
#
loop_
_entity_poly.entity_id
_entity_poly.type
_entity_poly.pdbx_seq_one_letter_code
_entity_poly.pdbx_strand_id
1 'polypeptide(L)'
;METKQTDLVIVGAGTAGMTAAIYAQRAGKQAVMLEALSYGGQIINAPDIENYPGMAHVSGFDFATALYEQAKELGAEFRFERALSIEEREGSKAVLTGKCTYLCSAVILATGAKNRPLGLEKEQQFIGAGISYCATCDGAFYRGKTVAVNGGGNTALEDAEYLAGLCEKVYLIHRRDAFRGDERDVEKLRQKPNVEFVLNATVTELLGENRISGIVVKDKNTQETREIQIDGLFIAIGQMPDNTAFSKWVTLDENGYICAGEDCCTGTAGIYTAGDCRTKTVRQLTTAAADGAVAARAACAEQS
;
A
#
# COMPACT_ATOMS: atom_id res chain seq x y z
N MET A 1 -1.38 23.58 -23.99
CA MET A 1 -1.00 23.04 -22.66
C MET A 1 0.45 23.41 -22.45
N GLU A 2 0.83 23.87 -21.28
CA GLU A 2 2.24 24.23 -20.96
C GLU A 2 3.12 22.98 -21.05
N THR A 3 4.36 23.14 -21.53
CA THR A 3 5.36 22.06 -21.56
C THR A 3 6.55 22.46 -20.69
N LYS A 4 6.97 21.59 -19.79
CA LYS A 4 8.12 21.76 -18.90
C LYS A 4 9.14 20.65 -19.15
N GLN A 5 10.42 21.00 -19.02
CA GLN A 5 11.51 20.02 -19.08
C GLN A 5 12.07 19.76 -17.69
N THR A 6 12.41 18.52 -17.43
CA THR A 6 13.06 18.05 -16.19
C THR A 6 13.88 16.80 -16.52
N ASP A 7 14.80 16.39 -15.64
CA ASP A 7 15.52 15.13 -15.86
C ASP A 7 14.62 13.92 -15.57
N LEU A 8 13.82 14.02 -14.50
CA LEU A 8 13.06 12.91 -13.96
C LEU A 8 11.65 13.32 -13.56
N VAL A 9 10.65 12.54 -13.94
CA VAL A 9 9.29 12.62 -13.40
C VAL A 9 9.01 11.42 -12.49
N ILE A 10 8.53 11.70 -11.29
CA ILE A 10 8.12 10.69 -10.30
C ILE A 10 6.61 10.77 -10.13
N VAL A 11 5.90 9.68 -10.39
CA VAL A 11 4.45 9.61 -10.28
C VAL A 11 4.06 8.97 -8.95
N GLY A 12 3.58 9.80 -8.04
CA GLY A 12 3.20 9.45 -6.66
C GLY A 12 4.18 10.01 -5.64
N ALA A 13 3.66 10.67 -4.61
CA ALA A 13 4.40 11.26 -3.50
C ALA A 13 4.20 10.50 -2.18
N GLY A 14 4.15 9.15 -2.25
CA GLY A 14 4.30 8.27 -1.10
C GLY A 14 5.76 8.08 -0.70
N THR A 15 6.03 7.20 0.26
CA THR A 15 7.40 6.92 0.76
C THR A 15 8.38 6.58 -0.36
N ALA A 16 7.98 5.73 -1.31
CA ALA A 16 8.84 5.35 -2.43
C ALA A 16 9.17 6.55 -3.34
N GLY A 17 8.16 7.34 -3.73
CA GLY A 17 8.35 8.49 -4.61
C GLY A 17 9.17 9.60 -3.97
N MET A 18 8.91 9.93 -2.71
CA MET A 18 9.68 10.94 -1.98
C MET A 18 11.14 10.51 -1.77
N THR A 19 11.36 9.21 -1.46
CA THR A 19 12.73 8.67 -1.38
C THR A 19 13.41 8.72 -2.74
N ALA A 20 12.72 8.38 -3.83
CA ALA A 20 13.29 8.49 -5.17
C ALA A 20 13.71 9.94 -5.50
N ALA A 21 12.88 10.92 -5.14
CA ALA A 21 13.20 12.32 -5.33
C ALA A 21 14.44 12.75 -4.53
N ILE A 22 14.56 12.33 -3.27
CA ILE A 22 15.76 12.60 -2.44
C ILE A 22 17.01 12.07 -3.12
N TYR A 23 16.98 10.83 -3.61
CA TYR A 23 18.15 10.21 -4.27
C TYR A 23 18.46 10.85 -5.62
N ALA A 24 17.46 11.22 -6.41
CA ALA A 24 17.65 11.92 -7.68
C ALA A 24 18.30 13.29 -7.49
N GLN A 25 17.78 14.09 -6.54
CA GLN A 25 18.35 15.42 -6.21
C GLN A 25 19.80 15.29 -5.71
N ARG A 26 20.09 14.31 -4.87
CA ARG A 26 21.46 14.04 -4.40
C ARG A 26 22.41 13.58 -5.53
N ALA A 27 21.86 13.02 -6.59
CA ALA A 27 22.61 12.69 -7.82
C ALA A 27 22.72 13.88 -8.79
N GLY A 28 22.26 15.06 -8.42
CA GLY A 28 22.31 16.30 -9.24
C GLY A 28 21.28 16.33 -10.36
N LYS A 29 20.22 15.47 -10.30
CA LYS A 29 19.15 15.43 -11.30
C LYS A 29 17.93 16.20 -10.81
N GLN A 30 17.34 17.02 -11.69
CA GLN A 30 16.09 17.72 -11.38
C GLN A 30 14.91 16.73 -11.41
N ALA A 31 14.19 16.64 -10.30
CA ALA A 31 13.04 15.75 -10.19
C ALA A 31 11.75 16.54 -9.93
N VAL A 32 10.71 16.22 -10.71
CA VAL A 32 9.34 16.69 -10.48
C VAL A 32 8.50 15.50 -9.98
N MET A 33 7.88 15.67 -8.81
CA MET A 33 6.90 14.70 -8.28
C MET A 33 5.49 15.14 -8.63
N LEU A 34 4.72 14.22 -9.21
CA LEU A 34 3.30 14.40 -9.54
C LEU A 34 2.46 13.61 -8.53
N GLU A 35 1.61 14.29 -7.79
CA GLU A 35 0.70 13.67 -6.81
C GLU A 35 -0.73 14.12 -7.06
N ALA A 36 -1.66 13.15 -7.05
CA ALA A 36 -3.05 13.41 -7.39
C ALA A 36 -3.85 14.03 -6.22
N LEU A 37 -3.47 13.76 -4.98
CA LEU A 37 -4.22 14.14 -3.78
C LEU A 37 -3.36 14.93 -2.79
N SER A 38 -2.55 14.23 -1.99
CA SER A 38 -1.66 14.81 -0.98
C SER A 38 -0.40 13.95 -0.86
N TYR A 39 0.71 14.55 -0.40
CA TYR A 39 1.92 13.77 -0.11
C TYR A 39 1.68 12.76 1.03
N GLY A 40 2.56 11.77 1.13
CA GLY A 40 2.56 10.75 2.17
C GLY A 40 1.94 9.42 1.74
N GLY A 41 0.95 9.43 0.83
CA GLY A 41 0.25 8.21 0.44
C GLY A 41 -0.56 7.62 1.60
N GLN A 42 -0.62 6.28 1.71
CA GLN A 42 -1.44 5.61 2.73
C GLN A 42 -0.95 5.84 4.15
N ILE A 43 0.35 6.04 4.35
CA ILE A 43 0.94 6.12 5.70
C ILE A 43 0.51 7.34 6.48
N ILE A 44 0.11 8.43 5.80
CA ILE A 44 -0.23 9.70 6.45
C ILE A 44 -1.34 9.58 7.52
N ASN A 45 -2.18 8.55 7.40
CA ASN A 45 -3.29 8.29 8.32
C ASN A 45 -2.92 7.32 9.46
N ALA A 46 -1.69 6.78 9.49
CA ALA A 46 -1.27 5.90 10.57
C ALA A 46 -1.09 6.70 11.86
N PRO A 47 -1.75 6.31 12.96
CA PRO A 47 -1.63 7.04 14.22
C PRO A 47 -0.23 6.93 14.83
N ASP A 48 0.43 5.79 14.68
CA ASP A 48 1.77 5.50 15.14
C ASP A 48 2.46 4.47 14.22
N ILE A 49 3.76 4.61 14.04
CA ILE A 49 4.64 3.73 13.27
C ILE A 49 5.74 3.25 14.23
N GLU A 50 5.73 1.96 14.56
CA GLU A 50 6.69 1.35 15.49
C GLU A 50 7.73 0.47 14.77
N ASN A 51 7.50 0.16 13.49
CA ASN A 51 8.28 -0.82 12.73
C ASN A 51 9.23 -0.21 11.68
N TYR A 52 9.47 1.11 11.73
CA TYR A 52 10.47 1.73 10.87
C TYR A 52 11.82 1.80 11.61
N PRO A 53 12.88 1.15 11.10
CA PRO A 53 14.19 1.15 11.78
C PRO A 53 14.73 2.55 12.04
N GLY A 54 15.14 2.82 13.27
CA GLY A 54 15.63 4.11 13.70
C GLY A 54 14.57 5.09 14.21
N MET A 55 13.28 4.74 14.11
CA MET A 55 12.15 5.51 14.64
C MET A 55 11.25 4.58 15.43
N ALA A 56 11.35 4.63 16.77
CA ALA A 56 10.61 3.73 17.66
C ALA A 56 9.11 4.07 17.70
N HIS A 57 8.77 5.36 17.59
CA HIS A 57 7.41 5.89 17.56
C HIS A 57 7.40 7.17 16.74
N VAL A 58 6.58 7.21 15.70
CA VAL A 58 6.35 8.41 14.89
C VAL A 58 4.97 8.33 14.25
N SER A 59 4.21 9.42 14.23
CA SER A 59 2.96 9.43 13.49
C SER A 59 3.21 9.34 11.98
N GLY A 60 2.28 8.75 11.25
CA GLY A 60 2.36 8.70 9.78
C GLY A 60 2.42 10.09 9.16
N PHE A 61 1.72 11.07 9.76
CA PHE A 61 1.77 12.45 9.35
C PHE A 61 3.17 13.08 9.52
N ASP A 62 3.80 12.90 10.68
CA ASP A 62 5.13 13.44 10.95
C ASP A 62 6.20 12.75 10.08
N PHE A 63 6.09 11.42 9.91
CA PHE A 63 6.97 10.66 9.02
C PHE A 63 6.86 11.16 7.56
N ALA A 64 5.65 11.30 7.05
CA ALA A 64 5.41 11.76 5.69
C ALA A 64 5.87 13.22 5.50
N THR A 65 5.63 14.08 6.50
CA THR A 65 6.04 15.47 6.48
C THR A 65 7.57 15.60 6.49
N ALA A 66 8.26 14.82 7.31
CA ALA A 66 9.73 14.81 7.32
C ALA A 66 10.33 14.42 5.97
N LEU A 67 9.77 13.39 5.30
CA LEU A 67 10.20 13.01 3.94
C LEU A 67 9.90 14.09 2.90
N TYR A 68 8.73 14.71 3.00
CA TYR A 68 8.34 15.80 2.10
C TYR A 68 9.29 17.00 2.21
N GLU A 69 9.53 17.47 3.44
CA GLU A 69 10.43 18.62 3.67
C GLU A 69 11.87 18.27 3.24
N GLN A 70 12.37 17.07 3.54
CA GLN A 70 13.70 16.65 3.11
C GLN A 70 13.83 16.66 1.57
N ALA A 71 12.85 16.13 0.84
CA ALA A 71 12.88 16.13 -0.62
C ALA A 71 12.83 17.56 -1.17
N LYS A 72 12.00 18.43 -0.59
CA LYS A 72 11.83 19.82 -0.97
C LYS A 72 13.08 20.67 -0.68
N GLU A 73 13.71 20.50 0.47
CA GLU A 73 14.97 21.17 0.83
C GLU A 73 16.11 20.83 -0.14
N LEU A 74 16.11 19.61 -0.69
CA LEU A 74 17.05 19.18 -1.73
C LEU A 74 16.71 19.74 -3.12
N GLY A 75 15.57 20.42 -3.28
CA GLY A 75 15.16 21.06 -4.53
C GLY A 75 14.16 20.27 -5.38
N ALA A 76 13.59 19.18 -4.87
CA ALA A 76 12.56 18.45 -5.62
C ALA A 76 11.28 19.29 -5.77
N GLU A 77 10.75 19.35 -6.99
CA GLU A 77 9.51 20.08 -7.29
C GLU A 77 8.29 19.20 -7.06
N PHE A 78 7.34 19.68 -6.24
CA PHE A 78 6.06 19.03 -6.02
C PHE A 78 4.96 19.68 -6.86
N ARG A 79 4.19 18.87 -7.58
CA ARG A 79 3.02 19.28 -8.35
C ARG A 79 1.82 18.44 -7.97
N PHE A 80 0.80 19.08 -7.45
CA PHE A 80 -0.48 18.42 -7.15
C PHE A 80 -1.30 18.30 -8.44
N GLU A 81 -0.90 17.31 -9.24
CA GLU A 81 -1.46 17.00 -10.55
C GLU A 81 -1.48 15.48 -10.75
N ARG A 82 -2.58 14.96 -11.26
CA ARG A 82 -2.67 13.56 -11.65
C ARG A 82 -1.95 13.31 -12.95
N ALA A 83 -1.01 12.40 -12.98
CA ALA A 83 -0.45 11.85 -14.22
C ALA A 83 -1.52 11.00 -14.92
N LEU A 84 -1.83 11.32 -16.18
CA LEU A 84 -2.89 10.70 -16.96
C LEU A 84 -2.37 9.66 -17.94
N SER A 85 -1.21 9.91 -18.52
CA SER A 85 -0.56 9.01 -19.49
C SER A 85 0.91 9.36 -19.67
N ILE A 86 1.64 8.46 -20.31
CA ILE A 86 2.99 8.67 -20.81
C ILE A 86 2.93 8.56 -22.34
N GLU A 87 3.68 9.41 -23.04
CA GLU A 87 3.92 9.37 -24.46
C GLU A 87 5.44 9.41 -24.71
N GLU A 88 5.85 9.02 -25.92
CA GLU A 88 7.20 9.24 -26.40
C GLU A 88 7.21 10.43 -27.35
N ARG A 89 8.09 11.40 -27.12
CA ARG A 89 8.25 12.58 -27.95
C ARG A 89 9.72 12.86 -28.15
N GLU A 90 10.15 12.83 -29.40
CA GLU A 90 11.53 13.18 -29.81
C GLU A 90 12.62 12.43 -28.99
N GLY A 91 12.37 11.15 -28.70
CA GLY A 91 13.30 10.32 -27.90
C GLY A 91 13.24 10.54 -26.38
N SER A 92 12.39 11.45 -25.90
CA SER A 92 12.12 11.70 -24.49
C SER A 92 10.77 11.11 -24.05
N LYS A 93 10.59 10.91 -22.76
CA LYS A 93 9.28 10.56 -22.19
C LYS A 93 8.52 11.85 -21.89
N ALA A 94 7.24 11.88 -22.26
CA ALA A 94 6.31 12.96 -21.97
C ALA A 94 5.23 12.45 -21.02
N VAL A 95 5.23 12.95 -19.78
CA VAL A 95 4.17 12.65 -18.81
C VAL A 95 3.09 13.73 -18.91
N LEU A 96 1.88 13.33 -19.22
CA LEU A 96 0.74 14.22 -19.42
C LEU A 96 -0.09 14.32 -18.15
N THR A 97 -0.45 15.55 -17.79
CA THR A 97 -1.44 15.86 -16.74
C THR A 97 -2.61 16.64 -17.34
N GLY A 98 -3.59 16.99 -16.54
CA GLY A 98 -4.68 17.90 -16.95
C GLY A 98 -4.23 19.36 -17.15
N LYS A 99 -3.02 19.74 -16.73
CA LYS A 99 -2.51 21.12 -16.72
C LYS A 99 -1.25 21.30 -17.55
N CYS A 100 -0.33 20.34 -17.51
CA CYS A 100 1.00 20.46 -18.07
C CYS A 100 1.45 19.14 -18.73
N THR A 101 2.39 19.22 -19.65
CA THR A 101 3.18 18.10 -20.19
C THR A 101 4.60 18.21 -19.67
N TYR A 102 5.11 17.17 -19.02
CA TYR A 102 6.47 17.11 -18.51
C TYR A 102 7.33 16.25 -19.42
N LEU A 103 8.31 16.87 -20.10
CA LEU A 103 9.31 16.16 -20.90
C LEU A 103 10.48 15.77 -19.99
N CYS A 104 10.86 14.51 -19.99
CA CYS A 104 11.91 13.98 -19.13
C CYS A 104 12.66 12.83 -19.79
N SER A 105 13.86 12.54 -19.29
CA SER A 105 14.65 11.40 -19.74
C SER A 105 14.17 10.10 -19.11
N ALA A 106 13.63 10.17 -17.87
CA ALA A 106 13.12 8.96 -17.18
C ALA A 106 11.86 9.27 -16.35
N VAL A 107 11.09 8.21 -16.11
CA VAL A 107 9.87 8.21 -15.29
C VAL A 107 9.98 7.13 -14.22
N ILE A 108 9.67 7.46 -12.96
CA ILE A 108 9.50 6.47 -11.88
C ILE A 108 8.02 6.42 -11.51
N LEU A 109 7.42 5.24 -11.68
CA LEU A 109 6.06 4.96 -11.27
C LEU A 109 6.06 4.50 -9.81
N ALA A 110 5.58 5.35 -8.90
CA ALA A 110 5.50 5.11 -7.46
C ALA A 110 4.05 5.31 -6.95
N THR A 111 3.09 4.82 -7.74
CA THR A 111 1.64 5.02 -7.57
C THR A 111 1.06 4.33 -6.34
N GLY A 112 1.83 3.43 -5.71
CA GLY A 112 1.38 2.68 -4.55
C GLY A 112 0.26 1.67 -4.86
N ALA A 113 -0.39 1.20 -3.80
CA ALA A 113 -1.57 0.35 -3.91
C ALA A 113 -2.57 0.78 -2.84
N LYS A 114 -3.87 0.64 -3.12
CA LYS A 114 -4.93 0.95 -2.17
C LYS A 114 -5.49 -0.34 -1.59
N ASN A 115 -5.76 -0.36 -0.31
CA ASN A 115 -6.46 -1.48 0.31
C ASN A 115 -7.87 -1.59 -0.27
N ARG A 116 -8.30 -2.81 -0.53
CA ARG A 116 -9.66 -3.09 -0.97
C ARG A 116 -10.60 -2.96 0.23
N PRO A 117 -11.58 -2.03 0.21
CA PRO A 117 -12.52 -1.88 1.30
C PRO A 117 -13.55 -3.02 1.29
N LEU A 118 -14.19 -3.24 2.42
CA LEU A 118 -15.40 -4.09 2.52
C LEU A 118 -16.58 -3.45 1.82
N GLY A 119 -16.62 -2.11 1.79
CA GLY A 119 -17.74 -1.34 1.25
C GLY A 119 -18.93 -1.24 2.20
N LEU A 120 -18.69 -1.37 3.50
CA LEU A 120 -19.71 -1.32 4.53
C LEU A 120 -19.90 0.08 5.10
N GLU A 121 -21.11 0.37 5.58
CA GLU A 121 -21.37 1.59 6.34
C GLU A 121 -20.45 1.68 7.56
N LYS A 122 -20.03 2.90 7.94
CA LYS A 122 -19.06 3.20 9.01
C LYS A 122 -17.62 2.69 8.81
N GLU A 123 -17.31 1.97 7.73
CA GLU A 123 -15.95 1.46 7.53
C GLU A 123 -14.92 2.58 7.60
N GLN A 124 -15.14 3.68 6.87
CA GLN A 124 -14.24 4.84 6.86
C GLN A 124 -14.09 5.49 8.25
N GLN A 125 -15.15 5.52 9.04
CA GLN A 125 -15.16 6.07 10.40
C GLN A 125 -14.29 5.23 11.35
N PHE A 126 -14.25 3.91 11.15
CA PHE A 126 -13.55 3.00 12.04
C PHE A 126 -12.10 2.71 11.62
N ILE A 127 -11.63 3.19 10.48
CA ILE A 127 -10.20 3.11 10.12
C ILE A 127 -9.37 3.87 11.16
N GLY A 128 -8.41 3.18 11.81
CA GLY A 128 -7.66 3.67 12.96
C GLY A 128 -8.44 3.69 14.28
N ALA A 129 -9.76 3.46 14.25
CA ALA A 129 -10.62 3.33 15.42
C ALA A 129 -11.17 1.89 15.58
N GLY A 130 -10.35 0.91 15.23
CA GLY A 130 -10.64 -0.52 15.33
C GLY A 130 -10.64 -1.27 14.00
N ILE A 131 -10.62 -0.60 12.85
CA ILE A 131 -10.33 -1.23 11.56
C ILE A 131 -8.89 -0.95 11.16
N SER A 132 -8.19 -2.00 10.75
CA SER A 132 -6.84 -1.96 10.21
C SER A 132 -6.73 -2.81 8.93
N TYR A 133 -5.75 -2.48 8.10
CA TYR A 133 -5.37 -3.23 6.89
C TYR A 133 -3.95 -3.82 7.01
N CYS A 134 -3.32 -3.74 8.19
CA CYS A 134 -1.94 -4.20 8.39
C CYS A 134 -1.77 -4.75 9.81
N ALA A 135 -1.72 -6.07 9.95
CA ALA A 135 -1.55 -6.71 11.25
C ALA A 135 -0.17 -6.43 11.86
N THR A 136 0.88 -6.39 11.05
CA THR A 136 2.25 -6.10 11.52
C THR A 136 2.45 -4.65 11.91
N CYS A 137 1.58 -3.73 11.45
CA CYS A 137 1.62 -2.32 11.83
C CYS A 137 0.87 -2.09 13.16
N ASP A 138 -0.36 -2.59 13.25
CA ASP A 138 -1.32 -2.21 14.28
C ASP A 138 -1.58 -3.32 15.31
N GLY A 139 -1.13 -4.55 15.06
CA GLY A 139 -1.46 -5.70 15.89
C GLY A 139 -1.02 -5.58 17.35
N ALA A 140 0.07 -4.85 17.62
CA ALA A 140 0.55 -4.61 18.98
C ALA A 140 -0.48 -3.88 19.87
N PHE A 141 -1.33 -3.00 19.30
CA PHE A 141 -2.40 -2.29 20.03
C PHE A 141 -3.55 -3.21 20.48
N TYR A 142 -3.60 -4.42 19.93
CA TYR A 142 -4.62 -5.42 20.22
C TYR A 142 -4.13 -6.58 21.10
N ARG A 143 -2.98 -6.42 21.74
CA ARG A 143 -2.45 -7.43 22.68
C ARG A 143 -3.47 -7.76 23.77
N GLY A 144 -3.78 -9.07 23.95
CA GLY A 144 -4.73 -9.57 24.94
C GLY A 144 -6.20 -9.22 24.62
N LYS A 145 -6.52 -8.77 23.41
CA LYS A 145 -7.87 -8.43 22.97
C LYS A 145 -8.42 -9.47 22.00
N THR A 146 -9.69 -9.34 21.67
CA THR A 146 -10.37 -10.17 20.66
C THR A 146 -10.41 -9.44 19.33
N VAL A 147 -9.91 -10.08 18.27
CA VAL A 147 -9.88 -9.50 16.93
C VAL A 147 -10.47 -10.43 15.87
N ALA A 148 -10.83 -9.85 14.74
CA ALA A 148 -11.19 -10.61 13.55
C ALA A 148 -10.26 -10.28 12.40
N VAL A 149 -9.92 -11.29 11.57
CA VAL A 149 -9.24 -11.14 10.29
C VAL A 149 -10.22 -11.54 9.20
N ASN A 150 -10.48 -10.65 8.27
CA ASN A 150 -11.36 -10.93 7.13
C ASN A 150 -10.54 -11.12 5.86
N GLY A 151 -10.43 -12.34 5.39
CA GLY A 151 -9.67 -12.70 4.20
C GLY A 151 -9.52 -14.20 4.00
N GLY A 152 -8.75 -14.61 2.99
CA GLY A 152 -8.54 -16.03 2.71
C GLY A 152 -7.38 -16.32 1.75
N GLY A 153 -6.51 -15.36 1.53
CA GLY A 153 -5.21 -15.50 0.86
C GLY A 153 -4.07 -15.57 1.87
N ASN A 154 -2.83 -15.69 1.40
CA ASN A 154 -1.64 -15.78 2.25
C ASN A 154 -1.57 -14.64 3.27
N THR A 155 -1.78 -13.38 2.85
CA THR A 155 -1.79 -12.23 3.78
C THR A 155 -2.76 -12.43 4.94
N ALA A 156 -3.97 -12.96 4.70
CA ALA A 156 -4.93 -13.18 5.79
C ALA A 156 -4.48 -14.29 6.75
N LEU A 157 -3.81 -15.33 6.25
CA LEU A 157 -3.25 -16.40 7.08
C LEU A 157 -2.06 -15.91 7.90
N GLU A 158 -1.15 -15.16 7.28
CA GLU A 158 0.01 -14.52 7.93
C GLU A 158 -0.44 -13.53 9.01
N ASP A 159 -1.41 -12.67 8.71
CA ASP A 159 -2.01 -11.72 9.65
C ASP A 159 -2.65 -12.45 10.83
N ALA A 160 -3.42 -13.52 10.57
CA ALA A 160 -4.05 -14.31 11.61
C ALA A 160 -3.01 -15.05 12.48
N GLU A 161 -1.94 -15.56 11.90
CA GLU A 161 -0.85 -16.22 12.63
C GLU A 161 -0.13 -15.23 13.55
N TYR A 162 0.20 -14.05 13.04
CA TYR A 162 0.82 -12.96 13.79
C TYR A 162 -0.06 -12.51 14.96
N LEU A 163 -1.34 -12.23 14.69
CA LEU A 163 -2.30 -11.78 15.70
C LEU A 163 -2.59 -12.87 16.75
N ALA A 164 -2.59 -14.14 16.36
CA ALA A 164 -2.75 -15.24 17.31
C ALA A 164 -1.61 -15.35 18.33
N GLY A 165 -0.43 -14.78 18.01
CA GLY A 165 0.68 -14.65 18.95
C GLY A 165 0.53 -13.49 19.95
N LEU A 166 -0.39 -12.55 19.69
CA LEU A 166 -0.56 -11.33 20.49
C LEU A 166 -1.91 -11.25 21.19
N CYS A 167 -2.98 -11.68 20.52
CA CYS A 167 -4.35 -11.48 20.93
C CYS A 167 -4.88 -12.66 21.76
N GLU A 168 -5.88 -12.40 22.59
CA GLU A 168 -6.58 -13.43 23.35
C GLU A 168 -7.39 -14.35 22.42
N LYS A 169 -8.06 -13.78 21.42
CA LYS A 169 -8.90 -14.50 20.46
C LYS A 169 -8.78 -13.90 19.07
N VAL A 170 -8.69 -14.76 18.04
CA VAL A 170 -8.69 -14.37 16.63
C VAL A 170 -9.81 -15.11 15.89
N TYR A 171 -10.71 -14.39 15.27
CA TYR A 171 -11.69 -14.93 14.32
C TYR A 171 -11.17 -14.78 12.90
N LEU A 172 -10.91 -15.89 12.19
CA LEU A 172 -10.52 -15.85 10.79
C LEU A 172 -11.75 -16.10 9.91
N ILE A 173 -12.24 -15.01 9.30
CA ILE A 173 -13.49 -14.98 8.53
C ILE A 173 -13.18 -15.13 7.06
N HIS A 174 -13.77 -16.15 6.41
CA HIS A 174 -13.60 -16.36 4.99
C HIS A 174 -14.92 -16.73 4.30
N ARG A 175 -15.15 -16.12 3.11
CA ARG A 175 -16.39 -16.29 2.33
C ARG A 175 -16.56 -17.66 1.63
N ARG A 176 -15.56 -18.53 1.71
CA ARG A 176 -15.55 -19.88 1.13
C ARG A 176 -15.27 -20.91 2.22
N ASP A 177 -15.43 -22.18 1.88
CA ASP A 177 -15.11 -23.34 2.72
C ASP A 177 -13.60 -23.66 2.75
N ALA A 178 -12.85 -23.20 1.74
CA ALA A 178 -11.42 -23.42 1.62
C ALA A 178 -10.68 -22.10 1.36
N PHE A 179 -9.50 -21.96 1.97
CA PHE A 179 -8.58 -20.84 1.78
C PHE A 179 -7.89 -20.94 0.42
N ARG A 180 -7.40 -19.81 -0.09
CA ARG A 180 -6.54 -19.74 -1.28
C ARG A 180 -5.05 -19.66 -0.91
N GLY A 181 -4.75 -19.42 0.36
CA GLY A 181 -3.40 -19.38 0.88
C GLY A 181 -2.80 -20.78 1.05
N ASP A 182 -1.54 -20.84 1.49
CA ASP A 182 -0.79 -22.09 1.67
C ASP A 182 -1.46 -22.98 2.73
N GLU A 183 -1.71 -24.25 2.40
CA GLU A 183 -2.36 -25.19 3.29
C GLU A 183 -1.55 -25.46 4.58
N ARG A 184 -0.23 -25.32 4.51
CA ARG A 184 0.64 -25.44 5.70
C ARG A 184 0.35 -24.35 6.73
N ASP A 185 0.03 -23.14 6.29
CA ASP A 185 -0.30 -22.04 7.20
C ASP A 185 -1.72 -22.20 7.76
N VAL A 186 -2.64 -22.72 6.96
CA VAL A 186 -3.97 -23.12 7.44
C VAL A 186 -3.85 -24.17 8.55
N GLU A 187 -3.01 -25.19 8.35
CA GLU A 187 -2.84 -26.27 9.34
C GLU A 187 -2.18 -25.77 10.64
N LYS A 188 -1.20 -24.86 10.55
CA LYS A 188 -0.62 -24.19 11.74
C LYS A 188 -1.69 -23.43 12.53
N LEU A 189 -2.57 -22.70 11.83
CA LEU A 189 -3.65 -21.96 12.47
C LEU A 189 -4.69 -22.85 13.12
N ARG A 190 -4.99 -24.02 12.53
CA ARG A 190 -5.89 -25.03 13.14
C ARG A 190 -5.40 -25.55 14.49
N GLN A 191 -4.07 -25.57 14.69
CA GLN A 191 -3.46 -26.02 15.95
C GLN A 191 -3.45 -24.94 17.05
N LYS A 192 -3.79 -23.69 16.73
CA LYS A 192 -3.83 -22.59 17.70
C LYS A 192 -5.18 -22.56 18.44
N PRO A 193 -5.20 -22.71 19.77
CA PRO A 193 -6.45 -22.81 20.54
C PRO A 193 -7.26 -21.51 20.57
N ASN A 194 -6.61 -20.39 20.29
CA ASN A 194 -7.22 -19.06 20.28
C ASN A 194 -7.66 -18.60 18.88
N VAL A 195 -7.55 -19.44 17.84
CA VAL A 195 -8.02 -19.13 16.49
C VAL A 195 -9.33 -19.88 16.21
N GLU A 196 -10.35 -19.15 15.78
CA GLU A 196 -11.63 -19.69 15.35
C GLU A 196 -11.86 -19.38 13.87
N PHE A 197 -12.09 -20.44 13.08
CA PHE A 197 -12.39 -20.31 11.66
C PHE A 197 -13.90 -20.08 11.47
N VAL A 198 -14.25 -18.98 10.82
CA VAL A 198 -15.61 -18.60 10.44
C VAL A 198 -15.69 -18.68 8.92
N LEU A 199 -15.93 -19.90 8.41
CA LEU A 199 -15.94 -20.19 6.98
C LEU A 199 -17.34 -19.99 6.38
N ASN A 200 -17.41 -19.91 5.05
CA ASN A 200 -18.64 -19.63 4.30
C ASN A 200 -19.36 -18.37 4.75
N ALA A 201 -18.65 -17.43 5.38
CA ALA A 201 -19.22 -16.27 6.02
C ALA A 201 -18.65 -14.97 5.43
N THR A 202 -19.49 -13.94 5.41
CA THR A 202 -19.11 -12.58 5.03
C THR A 202 -19.48 -11.61 6.12
N VAL A 203 -18.62 -10.64 6.39
CA VAL A 203 -18.96 -9.49 7.25
C VAL A 203 -19.99 -8.64 6.51
N THR A 204 -21.13 -8.38 7.14
CA THR A 204 -22.24 -7.63 6.55
C THR A 204 -22.55 -6.32 7.27
N GLU A 205 -22.12 -6.17 8.53
CA GLU A 205 -22.33 -4.97 9.32
C GLU A 205 -21.18 -4.76 10.29
N LEU A 206 -20.87 -3.49 10.57
CA LEU A 206 -19.90 -3.03 11.55
C LEU A 206 -20.63 -2.39 12.72
N LEU A 207 -20.38 -2.88 13.94
CA LEU A 207 -21.04 -2.43 15.16
C LEU A 207 -20.13 -1.50 15.96
N GLY A 208 -20.72 -0.50 16.56
CA GLY A 208 -20.04 0.51 17.38
C GLY A 208 -20.50 1.93 17.07
N GLU A 209 -20.08 2.88 17.89
CA GLU A 209 -20.35 4.30 17.72
C GLU A 209 -19.09 5.07 17.27
N ASN A 210 -18.12 5.27 18.16
CA ASN A 210 -16.87 5.99 17.87
C ASN A 210 -15.72 5.05 17.48
N ARG A 211 -15.84 3.78 17.81
CA ARG A 211 -14.90 2.70 17.47
C ARG A 211 -15.66 1.41 17.25
N ILE A 212 -15.03 0.47 16.59
CA ILE A 212 -15.62 -0.85 16.41
C ILE A 212 -15.77 -1.55 17.77
N SER A 213 -16.88 -2.24 17.98
CA SER A 213 -17.16 -3.08 19.15
C SER A 213 -17.60 -4.49 18.77
N GLY A 214 -17.94 -4.70 17.50
CA GLY A 214 -18.40 -5.98 16.98
C GLY A 214 -18.62 -5.93 15.48
N ILE A 215 -18.96 -7.09 14.94
CA ILE A 215 -19.34 -7.28 13.54
C ILE A 215 -20.52 -8.23 13.46
N VAL A 216 -21.31 -8.09 12.41
CA VAL A 216 -22.29 -9.11 12.01
C VAL A 216 -21.71 -9.91 10.85
N VAL A 217 -21.64 -11.22 11.01
CA VAL A 217 -21.28 -12.15 9.92
C VAL A 217 -22.50 -12.90 9.45
N LYS A 218 -22.60 -13.09 8.13
CA LYS A 218 -23.69 -13.83 7.49
C LYS A 218 -23.13 -15.08 6.84
N ASP A 219 -23.65 -16.25 7.25
CA ASP A 219 -23.36 -17.51 6.59
C ASP A 219 -24.01 -17.55 5.20
N LYS A 220 -23.25 -17.93 4.20
CA LYS A 220 -23.70 -17.96 2.81
C LYS A 220 -24.64 -19.13 2.49
N ASN A 221 -24.52 -20.23 3.24
CA ASN A 221 -25.28 -21.46 3.00
C ASN A 221 -26.63 -21.41 3.72
N THR A 222 -26.60 -21.06 5.02
CA THR A 222 -27.82 -21.01 5.85
C THR A 222 -28.53 -19.67 5.80
N GLN A 223 -27.85 -18.61 5.36
CA GLN A 223 -28.31 -17.21 5.41
C GLN A 223 -28.49 -16.66 6.84
N GLU A 224 -28.13 -17.43 7.85
CA GLU A 224 -28.16 -17.00 9.25
C GLU A 224 -27.11 -15.93 9.53
N THR A 225 -27.42 -15.03 10.44
CA THR A 225 -26.52 -13.99 10.90
C THR A 225 -26.05 -14.29 12.32
N ARG A 226 -24.77 -13.99 12.59
CA ARG A 226 -24.17 -14.10 13.92
C ARG A 226 -23.45 -12.79 14.24
N GLU A 227 -23.71 -12.24 15.41
CA GLU A 227 -22.94 -11.15 15.97
C GLU A 227 -21.68 -11.69 16.65
N ILE A 228 -20.53 -11.04 16.42
CA ILE A 228 -19.26 -11.37 17.05
C ILE A 228 -18.70 -10.08 17.67
N GLN A 229 -18.50 -10.10 18.99
CA GLN A 229 -17.86 -9.00 19.69
C GLN A 229 -16.35 -9.00 19.43
N ILE A 230 -15.80 -7.87 19.01
CA ILE A 230 -14.38 -7.71 18.71
C ILE A 230 -13.91 -6.31 19.10
N ASP A 231 -12.62 -6.20 19.41
CA ASP A 231 -11.94 -4.92 19.63
C ASP A 231 -11.30 -4.38 18.34
N GLY A 232 -11.05 -5.25 17.37
CA GLY A 232 -10.43 -4.88 16.10
C GLY A 232 -10.79 -5.81 14.94
N LEU A 233 -10.88 -5.24 13.73
CA LEU A 233 -11.09 -5.94 12.48
C LEU A 233 -9.93 -5.66 11.52
N PHE A 234 -9.21 -6.70 11.14
CA PHE A 234 -8.15 -6.64 10.14
C PHE A 234 -8.69 -7.09 8.78
N ILE A 235 -8.63 -6.19 7.79
CA ILE A 235 -9.18 -6.43 6.45
C ILE A 235 -8.05 -6.86 5.52
N ALA A 236 -7.99 -8.15 5.19
CA ALA A 236 -6.97 -8.78 4.37
C ALA A 236 -7.57 -9.40 3.08
N ILE A 237 -8.42 -8.63 2.37
CA ILE A 237 -9.08 -9.06 1.12
C ILE A 237 -8.35 -8.60 -0.15
N GLY A 238 -7.12 -8.11 0.02
CA GLY A 238 -6.21 -7.70 -1.03
C GLY A 238 -6.09 -6.19 -1.20
N GLN A 239 -5.12 -5.82 -2.01
CA GLN A 239 -4.86 -4.44 -2.41
C GLN A 239 -5.14 -4.27 -3.90
N MET A 240 -5.30 -3.04 -4.34
CA MET A 240 -5.51 -2.67 -5.74
C MET A 240 -4.53 -1.56 -6.12
N PRO A 241 -3.54 -1.86 -6.96
CA PRO A 241 -2.71 -0.82 -7.57
C PRO A 241 -3.52 -0.08 -8.66
N ASP A 242 -3.22 1.20 -8.87
CA ASP A 242 -3.85 2.02 -9.92
C ASP A 242 -2.83 2.31 -11.04
N ASN A 243 -2.49 1.26 -11.80
CA ASN A 243 -1.46 1.30 -12.85
C ASN A 243 -2.03 1.29 -14.28
N THR A 244 -3.34 1.18 -14.44
CA THR A 244 -3.99 1.00 -15.75
C THR A 244 -3.62 2.09 -16.76
N ALA A 245 -3.47 3.32 -16.29
CA ALA A 245 -3.07 4.46 -17.14
C ALA A 245 -1.68 4.27 -17.80
N PHE A 246 -0.85 3.40 -17.24
CA PHE A 246 0.53 3.14 -17.68
C PHE A 246 0.71 1.78 -18.36
N SER A 247 -0.35 0.97 -18.50
CA SER A 247 -0.31 -0.40 -19.03
C SER A 247 0.28 -0.52 -20.43
N LYS A 248 0.28 0.56 -21.22
CA LYS A 248 0.94 0.62 -22.54
C LYS A 248 2.48 0.56 -22.45
N TRP A 249 3.03 0.98 -21.30
CA TRP A 249 4.46 1.17 -21.09
C TRP A 249 5.08 0.13 -20.14
N VAL A 250 4.27 -0.57 -19.37
CA VAL A 250 4.71 -1.55 -18.38
C VAL A 250 3.88 -2.82 -18.45
N THR A 251 4.49 -3.94 -18.18
CA THR A 251 3.76 -5.21 -18.03
C THR A 251 3.09 -5.22 -16.66
N LEU A 252 1.79 -5.51 -16.63
CA LEU A 252 1.04 -5.71 -15.40
C LEU A 252 0.78 -7.20 -15.17
N ASP A 253 0.82 -7.63 -13.92
CA ASP A 253 0.36 -8.96 -13.55
C ASP A 253 -1.18 -9.05 -13.53
N GLU A 254 -1.72 -10.22 -13.23
CA GLU A 254 -3.17 -10.48 -13.14
C GLU A 254 -3.91 -9.63 -12.09
N ASN A 255 -3.18 -9.07 -11.12
CA ASN A 255 -3.70 -8.23 -10.05
C ASN A 255 -3.48 -6.73 -10.31
N GLY A 256 -2.86 -6.35 -11.44
CA GLY A 256 -2.59 -4.98 -11.85
C GLY A 256 -1.30 -4.38 -11.31
N TYR A 257 -0.42 -5.18 -10.71
CA TYR A 257 0.91 -4.74 -10.27
C TYR A 257 1.89 -4.68 -11.43
N ILE A 258 2.78 -3.68 -11.42
CA ILE A 258 3.85 -3.55 -12.41
C ILE A 258 4.87 -4.68 -12.20
N CYS A 259 5.11 -5.49 -13.21
CA CYS A 259 6.12 -6.55 -13.19
C CYS A 259 7.52 -5.93 -13.19
N ALA A 260 8.23 -6.04 -12.07
CA ALA A 260 9.61 -5.58 -11.92
C ALA A 260 10.30 -6.37 -10.80
N GLY A 261 11.60 -6.58 -10.97
CA GLY A 261 12.47 -7.22 -9.97
C GLY A 261 12.96 -6.23 -8.90
N GLU A 262 13.96 -6.67 -8.14
CA GLU A 262 14.58 -5.86 -7.08
C GLU A 262 15.42 -4.69 -7.64
N ASP A 263 15.71 -4.70 -8.93
CA ASP A 263 16.34 -3.61 -9.68
C ASP A 263 15.38 -2.47 -10.02
N CYS A 264 14.08 -2.65 -9.76
CA CYS A 264 13.02 -1.69 -10.05
C CYS A 264 12.86 -1.33 -11.55
N CYS A 265 13.42 -2.14 -12.47
CA CYS A 265 13.32 -1.95 -13.90
C CYS A 265 12.04 -2.58 -14.45
N THR A 266 11.33 -1.86 -15.32
CA THR A 266 10.06 -2.35 -15.92
C THR A 266 10.24 -3.11 -17.23
N GLY A 267 11.48 -3.20 -17.75
CA GLY A 267 11.78 -3.70 -19.08
C GLY A 267 11.57 -2.68 -20.20
N THR A 268 11.03 -1.51 -19.92
CA THR A 268 10.92 -0.39 -20.86
C THR A 268 11.97 0.67 -20.51
N ALA A 269 12.88 0.96 -21.45
CA ALA A 269 13.94 1.94 -21.23
C ALA A 269 13.38 3.30 -20.79
N GLY A 270 14.02 3.88 -19.78
CA GLY A 270 13.60 5.16 -19.18
C GLY A 270 12.33 5.08 -18.32
N ILE A 271 11.79 3.89 -18.03
CA ILE A 271 10.63 3.73 -17.14
C ILE A 271 10.94 2.72 -16.03
N TYR A 272 10.83 3.18 -14.80
CA TYR A 272 11.12 2.45 -13.57
C TYR A 272 9.88 2.42 -12.68
N THR A 273 9.90 1.55 -11.66
CA THR A 273 8.80 1.48 -10.69
C THR A 273 9.34 1.31 -9.28
N ALA A 274 8.61 1.82 -8.27
CA ALA A 274 9.05 1.75 -6.88
C ALA A 274 7.86 1.64 -5.92
N GLY A 275 8.04 0.86 -4.84
CA GLY A 275 7.05 0.72 -3.78
C GLY A 275 5.95 -0.29 -4.10
N ASP A 276 4.79 -0.09 -3.49
CA ASP A 276 3.73 -1.09 -3.43
C ASP A 276 2.98 -1.31 -4.75
N CYS A 277 3.22 -0.48 -5.76
CA CYS A 277 2.61 -0.63 -7.09
C CYS A 277 3.25 -1.72 -7.95
N ARG A 278 4.41 -2.27 -7.56
CA ARG A 278 5.10 -3.35 -8.27
C ARG A 278 4.89 -4.73 -7.65
N THR A 279 5.23 -5.77 -8.42
CA THR A 279 5.28 -7.14 -7.92
C THR A 279 6.35 -7.28 -6.83
N LYS A 280 5.93 -7.64 -5.62
CA LYS A 280 6.81 -7.91 -4.46
C LYS A 280 6.05 -8.67 -3.38
N THR A 281 6.76 -9.35 -2.50
CA THR A 281 6.17 -10.10 -1.39
C THR A 281 5.90 -9.23 -0.16
N VAL A 282 6.81 -8.32 0.18
CA VAL A 282 6.72 -7.49 1.38
C VAL A 282 6.42 -6.04 1.00
N ARG A 283 5.32 -5.51 1.50
CA ARG A 283 4.87 -4.12 1.33
C ARG A 283 4.91 -3.40 2.66
N GLN A 284 6.02 -2.69 2.90
CA GLN A 284 6.31 -1.94 4.12
C GLN A 284 7.00 -0.61 3.77
N LEU A 285 7.02 0.34 4.70
CA LEU A 285 7.72 1.62 4.50
C LEU A 285 9.19 1.44 4.15
N THR A 286 9.87 0.51 4.85
CA THR A 286 11.28 0.20 4.60
C THR A 286 11.54 -0.31 3.20
N THR A 287 10.68 -1.23 2.70
CA THR A 287 10.81 -1.75 1.32
C THR A 287 10.39 -0.73 0.28
N ALA A 288 9.44 0.16 0.59
CA ALA A 288 9.08 1.26 -0.29
C ALA A 288 10.22 2.29 -0.40
N ALA A 289 10.86 2.65 0.71
CA ALA A 289 12.03 3.52 0.71
C ALA A 289 13.21 2.90 -0.06
N ALA A 290 13.49 1.61 0.16
CA ALA A 290 14.54 0.88 -0.57
C ALA A 290 14.30 0.91 -2.09
N ASP A 291 13.08 0.61 -2.53
CA ASP A 291 12.70 0.65 -3.95
C ASP A 291 12.90 2.05 -4.53
N GLY A 292 12.49 3.11 -3.81
CA GLY A 292 12.68 4.49 -4.25
C GLY A 292 14.14 4.83 -4.50
N ALA A 293 15.03 4.40 -3.60
CA ALA A 293 16.47 4.59 -3.74
C ALA A 293 17.03 3.81 -4.94
N VAL A 294 16.62 2.55 -5.13
CA VAL A 294 17.06 1.70 -6.24
C VAL A 294 16.60 2.26 -7.58
N ALA A 295 15.31 2.57 -7.71
CA ALA A 295 14.73 3.11 -8.94
C ALA A 295 15.39 4.44 -9.35
N ALA A 296 15.61 5.35 -8.39
CA ALA A 296 16.26 6.62 -8.67
C ALA A 296 17.73 6.43 -9.14
N ARG A 297 18.47 5.52 -8.51
CA ARG A 297 19.83 5.19 -8.94
C ARG A 297 19.87 4.62 -10.34
N ALA A 298 18.97 3.70 -10.66
CA ALA A 298 18.86 3.13 -12.01
C ALA A 298 18.53 4.22 -13.04
N ALA A 299 17.50 5.04 -12.77
CA ALA A 299 17.08 6.12 -13.64
C ALA A 299 18.19 7.18 -13.88
N CYS A 300 18.99 7.50 -12.84
CA CYS A 300 20.08 8.48 -12.99
C CYS A 300 21.30 7.91 -13.73
N ALA A 301 21.57 6.61 -13.64
CA ALA A 301 22.72 5.98 -14.30
C ALA A 301 22.56 5.90 -15.83
N GLU A 302 21.34 5.71 -16.34
CA GLU A 302 21.08 5.73 -17.79
C GLU A 302 21.18 7.10 -18.44
N GLN A 303 21.27 8.16 -17.63
CA GLN A 303 21.38 9.56 -18.09
C GLN A 303 22.82 10.09 -18.01
N SER A 304 23.79 9.27 -17.67
CA SER A 304 25.22 9.59 -17.60
C SER A 304 25.90 9.10 -18.85
#